data_75bd5c08989195a564415aa90aab8480
#
_entry.id   75bd5c08989195a564415aa90aab8480
#
_cell.length_a   1.000
_cell.length_b   1.000
_cell.length_c   1.000
_cell.angle_alpha   90.00
_cell.angle_beta   90.00
_cell.angle_gamma   90.00
#
_symmetry.space_group_name_H-M   'P 1'
#
loop_
_entity.id
_entity.type
_entity.pdbx_description
1 polymer ?
#
loop_
_entity_poly.entity_id
_entity_poly.type
_entity_poly.pdbx_seq_one_letter_code
_entity_poly.pdbx_strand_id
1 'polypeptide(L)'
;MPSSRLPAALDGRVDGRRNRTQATRHQILTTARSLIIAGQGEPTAKDIAEHVGLTTRTLFRHFPDMGTLLRTVMIDAQTQAQAVMDEPFPSTLSPGQHWRALLDLVIQRRTRTYEFLLPLHISPSIQRHWRARPAANIDKGVLQRRSRLTAILPPMLSSDPLLFEVLDATLSIEFWISLRIDQALPAPKADEVLRYAVDRILPDTL
;
A
#
# COMPACT_ATOMS: atom_id res chain seq x y z
N MET A 1 -24.43 48.34 -33.82
CA MET A 1 -23.37 47.87 -32.92
C MET A 1 -24.04 47.20 -31.74
N PRO A 2 -24.24 45.86 -31.67
CA PRO A 2 -24.68 45.20 -30.45
C PRO A 2 -23.50 44.79 -29.64
N SER A 3 -23.53 45.24 -28.37
CA SER A 3 -22.53 44.97 -27.33
C SER A 3 -22.60 43.53 -26.88
N SER A 4 -21.54 42.76 -27.15
CA SER A 4 -21.35 41.39 -26.64
C SER A 4 -21.04 41.44 -25.15
N ARG A 5 -21.99 41.02 -24.31
CA ARG A 5 -21.74 40.72 -22.90
C ARG A 5 -21.18 39.32 -22.78
N LEU A 6 -19.96 39.20 -22.35
CA LEU A 6 -19.36 37.97 -21.87
C LEU A 6 -20.08 37.48 -20.60
N PRO A 7 -20.40 36.19 -20.48
CA PRO A 7 -20.90 35.64 -19.21
C PRO A 7 -19.74 35.48 -18.23
N ALA A 8 -19.81 36.23 -17.13
CA ALA A 8 -18.88 36.18 -16.05
C ALA A 8 -19.20 35.03 -15.05
N ALA A 9 -18.17 34.31 -14.67
CA ALA A 9 -17.96 33.66 -13.38
C ALA A 9 -19.04 32.68 -12.86
N LEU A 10 -19.00 31.43 -13.39
CA LEU A 10 -19.57 30.25 -12.71
C LEU A 10 -18.51 29.26 -12.23
N ASP A 11 -17.23 29.50 -12.46
CA ASP A 11 -16.16 28.51 -12.27
C ASP A 11 -15.67 28.38 -10.79
N GLY A 12 -15.65 29.46 -10.02
CA GLY A 12 -15.11 29.45 -8.65
C GLY A 12 -15.97 28.72 -7.58
N ARG A 13 -17.29 28.62 -7.81
CA ARG A 13 -18.21 27.95 -6.84
C ARG A 13 -18.22 26.43 -6.96
N VAL A 14 -17.97 25.90 -8.16
CA VAL A 14 -17.92 24.46 -8.44
C VAL A 14 -16.64 23.88 -7.86
N ASP A 15 -15.53 24.59 -7.98
CA ASP A 15 -14.22 24.18 -7.46
C ASP A 15 -14.20 24.13 -5.92
N GLY A 16 -14.73 25.14 -5.25
CA GLY A 16 -14.77 25.18 -3.79
C GLY A 16 -15.68 24.11 -3.16
N ARG A 17 -16.71 23.62 -3.88
CA ARG A 17 -17.59 22.54 -3.41
C ARG A 17 -16.95 21.17 -3.63
N ARG A 18 -16.27 20.97 -4.73
CA ARG A 18 -15.49 19.75 -5.02
C ARG A 18 -14.35 19.61 -4.02
N ASN A 19 -13.60 20.67 -3.77
CA ASN A 19 -12.47 20.66 -2.83
C ASN A 19 -12.93 20.34 -1.40
N ARG A 20 -14.05 20.90 -0.94
CA ARG A 20 -14.63 20.56 0.37
C ARG A 20 -15.08 19.09 0.44
N THR A 21 -15.69 18.57 -0.60
CA THR A 21 -16.11 17.16 -0.67
C THR A 21 -14.91 16.22 -0.63
N GLN A 22 -13.84 16.53 -1.35
CA GLN A 22 -12.60 15.75 -1.33
C GLN A 22 -11.91 15.83 0.03
N ALA A 23 -11.82 17.00 0.65
CA ALA A 23 -11.24 17.18 1.98
C ALA A 23 -11.99 16.34 3.03
N THR A 24 -13.34 16.39 3.02
CA THR A 24 -14.16 15.58 3.92
C THR A 24 -13.95 14.08 3.66
N ARG A 25 -13.88 13.65 2.39
CA ARG A 25 -13.63 12.25 2.03
C ARG A 25 -12.27 11.79 2.53
N HIS A 26 -11.23 12.59 2.37
CA HIS A 26 -9.89 12.31 2.87
C HIS A 26 -9.87 12.21 4.40
N GLN A 27 -10.55 13.14 5.10
CA GLN A 27 -10.65 13.13 6.56
C GLN A 27 -11.33 11.85 7.07
N ILE A 28 -12.40 11.38 6.42
CA ILE A 28 -13.06 10.11 6.75
C ILE A 28 -12.10 8.94 6.60
N LEU A 29 -11.35 8.87 5.50
CA LEU A 29 -10.38 7.78 5.26
C LEU A 29 -9.26 7.77 6.30
N THR A 30 -8.68 8.93 6.59
CA THR A 30 -7.62 9.08 7.58
C THR A 30 -8.08 8.68 8.97
N THR A 31 -9.28 9.12 9.37
CA THR A 31 -9.87 8.77 10.67
C THR A 31 -10.18 7.28 10.76
N ALA A 32 -10.82 6.70 9.74
CA ALA A 32 -11.09 5.26 9.71
C ALA A 32 -9.81 4.44 9.84
N ARG A 33 -8.76 4.82 9.11
CA ARG A 33 -7.44 4.19 9.20
C ARG A 33 -6.84 4.31 10.60
N SER A 34 -6.88 5.50 11.21
CA SER A 34 -6.34 5.71 12.57
C SER A 34 -7.04 4.85 13.60
N LEU A 35 -8.37 4.72 13.54
CA LEU A 35 -9.14 3.86 14.43
C LEU A 35 -8.80 2.37 14.26
N ILE A 36 -8.59 1.91 13.02
CA ILE A 36 -8.14 0.54 12.75
C ILE A 36 -6.76 0.29 13.36
N ILE A 37 -5.82 1.22 13.18
CA ILE A 37 -4.45 1.11 13.70
C ILE A 37 -4.43 1.13 15.23
N ALA A 38 -5.31 1.91 15.87
CA ALA A 38 -5.44 1.99 17.32
C ALA A 38 -5.91 0.66 17.95
N GLY A 39 -6.42 -0.29 17.15
CA GLY A 39 -6.73 -1.64 17.62
C GLY A 39 -7.88 -1.74 18.63
N GLN A 40 -8.72 -0.72 18.79
CA GLN A 40 -9.84 -0.68 19.73
C GLN A 40 -11.08 -1.44 19.24
N GLY A 41 -10.89 -2.50 18.46
CA GLY A 41 -11.96 -3.25 17.82
C GLY A 41 -12.19 -2.85 16.36
N GLU A 42 -13.30 -3.34 15.77
CA GLU A 42 -13.71 -2.94 14.41
C GLU A 42 -14.46 -1.60 14.46
N PRO A 43 -13.94 -0.51 13.86
CA PRO A 43 -14.61 0.78 13.91
C PRO A 43 -15.96 0.71 13.18
N THR A 44 -17.01 1.18 13.83
CA THR A 44 -18.34 1.30 13.23
C THR A 44 -18.48 2.60 12.45
N ALA A 45 -19.51 2.69 11.60
CA ALA A 45 -19.83 3.94 10.92
C ALA A 45 -20.12 5.09 11.89
N LYS A 46 -20.66 4.78 13.07
CA LYS A 46 -20.93 5.75 14.14
C LYS A 46 -19.63 6.29 14.71
N ASP A 47 -18.69 5.40 15.07
CA ASP A 47 -17.40 5.80 15.64
C ASP A 47 -16.62 6.71 14.69
N ILE A 48 -16.57 6.35 13.41
CA ILE A 48 -15.88 7.14 12.37
C ILE A 48 -16.57 8.51 12.22
N ALA A 49 -17.91 8.53 12.11
CA ALA A 49 -18.66 9.77 11.94
C ALA A 49 -18.47 10.72 13.13
N GLU A 50 -18.53 10.22 14.36
CA GLU A 50 -18.31 10.98 15.58
C GLU A 50 -16.91 11.59 15.65
N HIS A 51 -15.87 10.82 15.31
CA HIS A 51 -14.49 11.31 15.31
C HIS A 51 -14.22 12.38 14.23
N VAL A 52 -14.98 12.34 13.12
CA VAL A 52 -14.87 13.36 12.05
C VAL A 52 -15.77 14.57 12.31
N GLY A 53 -16.69 14.48 13.29
CA GLY A 53 -17.69 15.51 13.54
C GLY A 53 -18.83 15.52 12.50
N LEU A 54 -19.18 14.33 11.97
CA LEU A 54 -20.23 14.14 10.97
C LEU A 54 -21.37 13.28 11.52
N THR A 55 -22.51 13.29 10.82
CA THR A 55 -23.55 12.27 11.01
C THR A 55 -23.24 11.02 10.18
N THR A 56 -23.71 9.86 10.60
CA THR A 56 -23.63 8.61 9.81
C THR A 56 -24.28 8.76 8.43
N ARG A 57 -25.38 9.54 8.33
CA ARG A 57 -26.01 9.88 7.04
C ARG A 57 -25.04 10.63 6.12
N THR A 58 -24.24 11.55 6.65
CA THR A 58 -23.25 12.28 5.88
C THR A 58 -22.11 11.38 5.45
N LEU A 59 -21.65 10.48 6.33
CA LEU A 59 -20.63 9.48 6.02
C LEU A 59 -21.10 8.59 4.85
N PHE A 60 -22.32 8.05 4.91
CA PHE A 60 -22.85 7.17 3.84
C PHE A 60 -23.17 7.91 2.53
N ARG A 61 -23.26 9.22 2.55
CA ARG A 61 -23.29 10.01 1.31
C ARG A 61 -21.92 10.01 0.59
N HIS A 62 -20.81 9.90 1.32
CA HIS A 62 -19.44 9.80 0.78
C HIS A 62 -19.05 8.36 0.44
N PHE A 63 -19.50 7.40 1.24
CA PHE A 63 -19.20 5.98 1.09
C PHE A 63 -20.51 5.18 1.28
N PRO A 64 -21.04 4.55 0.22
CA PRO A 64 -22.37 3.90 0.27
C PRO A 64 -22.53 2.87 1.37
N ASP A 65 -21.46 2.21 1.74
CA ASP A 65 -21.41 1.17 2.77
C ASP A 65 -20.01 1.08 3.41
N MET A 66 -19.90 0.39 4.55
CA MET A 66 -18.65 0.19 5.27
C MET A 66 -17.63 -0.61 4.45
N GLY A 67 -18.06 -1.57 3.66
CA GLY A 67 -17.18 -2.35 2.79
C GLY A 67 -16.48 -1.46 1.76
N THR A 68 -17.21 -0.54 1.14
CA THR A 68 -16.67 0.45 0.21
C THR A 68 -15.69 1.40 0.92
N LEU A 69 -16.01 1.86 2.12
CA LEU A 69 -15.11 2.68 2.93
C LEU A 69 -13.81 1.94 3.24
N LEU A 70 -13.90 0.72 3.80
CA LEU A 70 -12.73 -0.06 4.21
C LEU A 70 -11.85 -0.49 3.03
N ARG A 71 -12.46 -0.85 1.89
CA ARG A 71 -11.70 -1.09 0.65
C ARG A 71 -10.95 0.17 0.19
N THR A 72 -11.61 1.34 0.29
CA THR A 72 -10.98 2.61 -0.10
C THR A 72 -9.84 2.97 0.86
N VAL A 73 -9.96 2.71 2.17
CA VAL A 73 -8.86 2.87 3.15
C VAL A 73 -7.65 2.03 2.74
N MET A 74 -7.85 0.76 2.36
CA MET A 74 -6.76 -0.10 1.93
C MET A 74 -6.12 0.38 0.62
N ILE A 75 -6.93 0.77 -0.38
CA ILE A 75 -6.44 1.30 -1.66
C ILE A 75 -5.63 2.59 -1.45
N ASP A 76 -6.11 3.49 -0.60
CA ASP A 76 -5.42 4.74 -0.28
C ASP A 76 -4.07 4.47 0.40
N ALA A 77 -4.04 3.56 1.37
CA ALA A 77 -2.80 3.15 2.02
C ALA A 77 -1.82 2.48 1.04
N GLN A 78 -2.30 1.62 0.14
CA GLN A 78 -1.47 1.02 -0.90
C GLN A 78 -0.92 2.06 -1.87
N THR A 79 -1.71 3.08 -2.22
CA THR A 79 -1.24 4.18 -3.07
C THR A 79 -0.13 4.99 -2.40
N GLN A 80 -0.25 5.26 -1.09
CA GLN A 80 0.80 5.91 -0.31
C GLN A 80 2.07 5.04 -0.22
N ALA A 81 1.89 3.74 0.05
CA ALA A 81 2.98 2.76 0.08
C ALA A 81 3.71 2.65 -1.27
N GLN A 82 2.95 2.76 -2.36
CA GLN A 82 3.50 2.72 -3.70
C GLN A 82 4.49 3.85 -3.98
N ALA A 83 4.27 5.04 -3.43
CA ALA A 83 5.20 6.16 -3.57
C ALA A 83 6.61 5.83 -3.02
N VAL A 84 6.69 5.09 -1.90
CA VAL A 84 7.95 4.59 -1.34
C VAL A 84 8.61 3.56 -2.26
N MET A 85 7.80 2.68 -2.83
CA MET A 85 8.28 1.66 -3.76
C MET A 85 8.76 2.28 -5.09
N ASP A 86 8.21 3.42 -5.48
CA ASP A 86 8.51 4.14 -6.72
C ASP A 86 9.69 5.12 -6.60
N GLU A 87 10.25 5.29 -5.40
CA GLU A 87 11.47 6.09 -5.23
C GLU A 87 12.55 5.64 -6.23
N PRO A 88 13.20 6.55 -6.98
CA PRO A 88 14.26 6.18 -7.90
C PRO A 88 15.43 5.54 -7.14
N PHE A 89 16.13 4.63 -7.79
CA PHE A 89 17.40 4.13 -7.27
C PHE A 89 18.49 5.20 -7.43
N PRO A 90 19.50 5.22 -6.53
CA PRO A 90 20.65 6.09 -6.70
C PRO A 90 21.30 5.88 -8.07
N SER A 91 21.59 6.97 -8.79
CA SER A 91 22.20 6.93 -10.12
C SER A 91 23.62 6.33 -10.13
N THR A 92 24.24 6.23 -8.95
CA THR A 92 25.55 5.58 -8.75
C THR A 92 25.48 4.05 -8.77
N LEU A 93 24.27 3.47 -8.67
CA LEU A 93 24.06 2.03 -8.65
C LEU A 93 23.49 1.57 -10.00
N SER A 94 24.19 0.68 -10.66
CA SER A 94 23.72 0.02 -11.90
C SER A 94 23.27 -1.42 -11.63
N PRO A 95 22.18 -1.90 -12.25
CA PRO A 95 21.65 -3.25 -12.03
C PRO A 95 22.69 -4.36 -12.24
N GLY A 96 23.54 -4.27 -13.26
CA GLY A 96 24.52 -5.30 -13.55
C GLY A 96 25.63 -5.42 -12.50
N GLN A 97 26.16 -4.31 -12.01
CA GLN A 97 27.32 -4.29 -11.10
C GLN A 97 26.94 -4.23 -9.62
N HIS A 98 25.81 -3.60 -9.29
CA HIS A 98 25.43 -3.28 -7.92
C HIS A 98 24.11 -3.94 -7.51
N TRP A 99 23.76 -5.06 -8.14
CA TRP A 99 22.46 -5.70 -7.93
C TRP A 99 22.20 -6.08 -6.46
N ARG A 100 23.21 -6.50 -5.70
CA ARG A 100 23.05 -6.79 -4.25
C ARG A 100 22.69 -5.52 -3.47
N ALA A 101 23.35 -4.40 -3.73
CA ALA A 101 23.02 -3.13 -3.10
C ALA A 101 21.63 -2.61 -3.50
N LEU A 102 21.23 -2.85 -4.75
CA LEU A 102 19.87 -2.55 -5.21
C LEU A 102 18.82 -3.45 -4.55
N LEU A 103 19.14 -4.74 -4.37
CA LEU A 103 18.29 -5.69 -3.65
C LEU A 103 18.12 -5.28 -2.18
N ASP A 104 19.18 -4.84 -1.51
CA ASP A 104 19.11 -4.31 -0.14
C ASP A 104 18.16 -3.11 -0.05
N LEU A 105 18.22 -2.19 -1.02
CA LEU A 105 17.27 -1.06 -1.09
C LEU A 105 15.84 -1.54 -1.32
N VAL A 106 15.63 -2.54 -2.15
CA VAL A 106 14.30 -3.15 -2.35
C VAL A 106 13.79 -3.78 -1.06
N ILE A 107 14.63 -4.52 -0.34
CA ILE A 107 14.27 -5.10 0.96
C ILE A 107 13.88 -3.99 1.94
N GLN A 108 14.72 -2.98 2.10
CA GLN A 108 14.45 -1.85 3.01
C GLN A 108 13.14 -1.12 2.67
N ARG A 109 12.85 -0.89 1.39
CA ARG A 109 11.59 -0.26 0.95
C ARG A 109 10.40 -1.16 1.23
N ARG A 110 10.51 -2.47 0.95
CA ARG A 110 9.46 -3.46 1.20
C ARG A 110 9.14 -3.56 2.70
N THR A 111 10.15 -3.72 3.57
CA THR A 111 9.92 -3.85 5.01
C THR A 111 9.30 -2.58 5.61
N ARG A 112 9.77 -1.39 5.21
CA ARG A 112 9.14 -0.10 5.60
C ARG A 112 7.69 0.00 5.14
N THR A 113 7.41 -0.41 3.92
CA THR A 113 6.06 -0.43 3.33
C THR A 113 5.17 -1.44 4.04
N TYR A 114 5.70 -2.62 4.38
CA TYR A 114 4.96 -3.67 5.06
C TYR A 114 4.60 -3.31 6.49
N GLU A 115 5.50 -2.69 7.25
CA GLU A 115 5.18 -2.16 8.59
C GLU A 115 4.05 -1.12 8.52
N PHE A 116 4.06 -0.26 7.51
CA PHE A 116 3.01 0.73 7.30
C PHE A 116 1.65 0.08 6.96
N LEU A 117 1.64 -1.01 6.20
CA LEU A 117 0.43 -1.71 5.78
C LEU A 117 -0.04 -2.79 6.77
N LEU A 118 0.86 -3.28 7.63
CA LEU A 118 0.61 -4.41 8.52
C LEU A 118 -0.68 -4.29 9.34
N PRO A 119 -0.97 -3.16 10.02
CA PRO A 119 -2.19 -3.04 10.82
C PRO A 119 -3.47 -3.21 9.98
N LEU A 120 -3.44 -2.79 8.72
CA LEU A 120 -4.58 -2.95 7.81
C LEU A 120 -4.69 -4.38 7.30
N HIS A 121 -3.57 -5.03 7.00
CA HIS A 121 -3.53 -6.42 6.53
C HIS A 121 -4.00 -7.42 7.59
N ILE A 122 -3.77 -7.15 8.88
CA ILE A 122 -4.22 -8.02 9.97
C ILE A 122 -5.61 -7.68 10.50
N SER A 123 -6.19 -6.54 10.11
CA SER A 123 -7.53 -6.13 10.55
C SER A 123 -8.61 -7.06 10.01
N PRO A 124 -9.43 -7.72 10.88
CA PRO A 124 -10.49 -8.61 10.43
C PRO A 124 -11.53 -7.90 9.54
N SER A 125 -11.85 -6.65 9.84
CA SER A 125 -12.79 -5.86 9.06
C SER A 125 -12.28 -5.58 7.64
N ILE A 126 -11.01 -5.20 7.50
CA ILE A 126 -10.37 -5.03 6.18
C ILE A 126 -10.33 -6.38 5.45
N GLN A 127 -9.86 -7.45 6.08
CA GLN A 127 -9.69 -8.77 5.49
C GLN A 127 -11.00 -9.31 4.92
N ARG A 128 -12.12 -9.17 5.65
CA ARG A 128 -13.45 -9.61 5.23
C ARG A 128 -13.87 -8.98 3.90
N HIS A 129 -13.62 -7.69 3.74
CA HIS A 129 -14.01 -6.94 2.54
C HIS A 129 -12.97 -6.97 1.42
N TRP A 130 -11.71 -7.25 1.76
CA TRP A 130 -10.60 -7.30 0.81
C TRP A 130 -10.50 -8.65 0.10
N ARG A 131 -10.72 -9.77 0.81
CA ARG A 131 -10.71 -11.13 0.22
C ARG A 131 -11.88 -11.40 -0.72
N ALA A 132 -12.97 -10.67 -0.60
CA ALA A 132 -14.15 -10.81 -1.47
C ALA A 132 -13.95 -10.27 -2.91
N ARG A 133 -12.72 -9.90 -3.30
CA ARG A 133 -12.44 -9.46 -4.68
C ARG A 133 -12.42 -10.67 -5.64
N PRO A 134 -12.86 -10.47 -6.91
CA PRO A 134 -12.74 -11.51 -7.93
C PRO A 134 -11.27 -11.92 -8.14
N ALA A 135 -11.01 -13.22 -8.24
CA ALA A 135 -9.67 -13.78 -8.46
C ALA A 135 -9.01 -13.32 -9.80
N ALA A 136 -9.82 -12.81 -10.73
CA ALA A 136 -9.35 -12.33 -12.04
C ALA A 136 -8.56 -11.01 -12.00
N ASN A 137 -8.56 -10.28 -10.89
CA ASN A 137 -7.73 -9.09 -10.74
C ASN A 137 -6.39 -9.51 -10.12
N ILE A 138 -5.48 -10.02 -10.95
CA ILE A 138 -4.06 -10.06 -10.58
C ILE A 138 -3.69 -8.65 -10.11
N ASP A 139 -3.28 -8.55 -8.87
CA ASP A 139 -2.93 -7.28 -8.25
C ASP A 139 -1.82 -6.61 -9.07
N LYS A 140 -2.15 -5.47 -9.68
CA LYS A 140 -1.16 -4.68 -10.45
C LYS A 140 0.09 -4.41 -9.62
N GLY A 141 -0.06 -4.27 -8.30
CA GLY A 141 1.05 -4.14 -7.38
C GLY A 141 1.95 -5.37 -7.35
N VAL A 142 1.40 -6.59 -7.46
CA VAL A 142 2.20 -7.82 -7.56
C VAL A 142 3.04 -7.81 -8.83
N LEU A 143 2.42 -7.56 -9.98
CA LEU A 143 3.13 -7.49 -11.26
C LEU A 143 4.24 -6.44 -11.26
N GLN A 144 3.97 -5.26 -10.70
CA GLN A 144 4.94 -4.18 -10.61
C GLN A 144 6.11 -4.52 -9.67
N ARG A 145 5.84 -5.15 -8.51
CA ARG A 145 6.91 -5.63 -7.60
C ARG A 145 7.80 -6.67 -8.26
N ARG A 146 7.21 -7.62 -8.99
CA ARG A 146 7.94 -8.65 -9.74
C ARG A 146 8.79 -8.04 -10.85
N SER A 147 8.22 -7.15 -11.67
CA SER A 147 8.93 -6.45 -12.73
C SER A 147 10.16 -5.67 -12.21
N ARG A 148 10.00 -5.01 -11.05
CA ARG A 148 11.13 -4.30 -10.41
C ARG A 148 12.21 -5.24 -9.90
N LEU A 149 11.82 -6.37 -9.32
CA LEU A 149 12.77 -7.38 -8.87
C LEU A 149 13.54 -7.94 -10.07
N THR A 150 12.84 -8.28 -11.16
CA THR A 150 13.49 -8.74 -12.41
C THR A 150 14.47 -7.69 -12.96
N ALA A 151 14.12 -6.40 -12.90
CA ALA A 151 14.95 -5.34 -13.46
C ALA A 151 16.29 -5.11 -12.74
N ILE A 152 16.39 -5.50 -11.46
CA ILE A 152 17.64 -5.32 -10.68
C ILE A 152 18.49 -6.59 -10.62
N LEU A 153 17.89 -7.76 -10.77
CA LEU A 153 18.60 -9.04 -10.70
C LEU A 153 19.41 -9.31 -11.97
N PRO A 154 20.59 -9.95 -11.85
CA PRO A 154 21.30 -10.47 -13.00
C PRO A 154 20.44 -11.45 -13.80
N PRO A 155 20.61 -11.52 -15.14
CA PRO A 155 19.80 -12.38 -15.99
C PRO A 155 19.78 -13.87 -15.54
N MET A 156 20.90 -14.40 -15.05
CA MET A 156 20.96 -15.80 -14.60
C MET A 156 20.08 -16.07 -13.34
N LEU A 157 19.86 -15.08 -12.49
CA LEU A 157 18.96 -15.21 -11.33
C LEU A 157 17.50 -14.95 -11.72
N SER A 158 17.27 -13.96 -12.57
CA SER A 158 15.91 -13.62 -13.00
C SER A 158 15.31 -14.62 -14.00
N SER A 159 16.16 -15.43 -14.67
CA SER A 159 15.76 -16.48 -15.62
C SER A 159 15.58 -17.85 -14.97
N ASP A 160 16.04 -18.05 -13.73
CA ASP A 160 15.72 -19.26 -12.97
C ASP A 160 14.32 -19.12 -12.35
N PRO A 161 13.31 -19.83 -12.87
CA PRO A 161 11.94 -19.64 -12.42
C PRO A 161 11.72 -20.10 -10.98
N LEU A 162 12.44 -21.13 -10.51
CA LEU A 162 12.28 -21.63 -9.14
C LEU A 162 12.91 -20.66 -8.13
N LEU A 163 14.13 -20.22 -8.40
CA LEU A 163 14.82 -19.24 -7.57
C LEU A 163 14.02 -17.94 -7.50
N PHE A 164 13.50 -17.45 -8.63
CA PHE A 164 12.73 -16.22 -8.68
C PHE A 164 11.43 -16.31 -7.86
N GLU A 165 10.67 -17.43 -7.98
CA GLU A 165 9.45 -17.64 -7.20
C GLU A 165 9.72 -17.72 -5.69
N VAL A 166 10.77 -18.42 -5.27
CA VAL A 166 11.15 -18.51 -3.86
C VAL A 166 11.57 -17.15 -3.32
N LEU A 167 12.36 -16.38 -4.08
CA LEU A 167 12.79 -15.04 -3.70
C LEU A 167 11.60 -14.07 -3.61
N ASP A 168 10.71 -14.08 -4.60
CA ASP A 168 9.52 -13.19 -4.58
C ASP A 168 8.56 -13.54 -3.44
N ALA A 169 8.36 -14.84 -3.15
CA ALA A 169 7.58 -15.31 -2.00
C ALA A 169 8.21 -14.89 -0.68
N THR A 170 9.53 -15.04 -0.53
CA THR A 170 10.26 -14.60 0.68
C THR A 170 10.18 -13.08 0.87
N LEU A 171 10.16 -12.32 -0.22
CA LEU A 171 10.01 -10.87 -0.21
C LEU A 171 8.54 -10.41 -0.22
N SER A 172 7.57 -11.28 0.07
CA SER A 172 6.14 -10.93 0.11
C SER A 172 5.72 -10.34 1.45
N ILE A 173 4.57 -9.66 1.46
CA ILE A 173 3.98 -9.17 2.71
C ILE A 173 3.46 -10.32 3.58
N GLU A 174 3.06 -11.44 2.98
CA GLU A 174 2.61 -12.63 3.67
C GLU A 174 3.75 -13.24 4.51
N PHE A 175 4.96 -13.32 3.96
CA PHE A 175 6.14 -13.75 4.72
C PHE A 175 6.44 -12.79 5.87
N TRP A 176 6.36 -11.48 5.63
CA TRP A 176 6.52 -10.47 6.67
C TRP A 176 5.48 -10.61 7.77
N ILE A 177 4.19 -10.81 7.44
CA ILE A 177 3.11 -11.04 8.41
C ILE A 177 3.41 -12.28 9.25
N SER A 178 3.87 -13.38 8.65
CA SER A 178 4.23 -14.58 9.39
C SER A 178 5.33 -14.32 10.43
N LEU A 179 6.37 -13.57 10.07
CA LEU A 179 7.43 -13.20 11.02
C LEU A 179 6.92 -12.29 12.14
N ARG A 180 6.12 -11.28 11.78
CA ARG A 180 5.69 -10.23 12.72
C ARG A 180 4.54 -10.65 13.64
N ILE A 181 3.62 -11.47 13.13
CA ILE A 181 2.37 -11.82 13.82
C ILE A 181 2.42 -13.26 14.32
N ASP A 182 2.64 -14.26 13.43
CA ASP A 182 2.59 -15.65 13.85
C ASP A 182 3.77 -16.03 14.75
N GLN A 183 4.97 -15.51 14.44
CA GLN A 183 6.19 -15.72 15.25
C GLN A 183 6.43 -14.62 16.30
N ALA A 184 5.61 -13.56 16.30
CA ALA A 184 5.70 -12.42 17.22
C ALA A 184 7.10 -11.75 17.28
N LEU A 185 7.86 -11.78 16.19
CA LEU A 185 9.18 -11.15 16.14
C LEU A 185 9.06 -9.63 16.10
N PRO A 186 9.90 -8.89 16.84
CA PRO A 186 10.00 -7.43 16.66
C PRO A 186 10.54 -7.09 15.27
N ALA A 187 10.18 -5.93 14.71
CA ALA A 187 10.51 -5.55 13.35
C ALA A 187 12.01 -5.66 13.00
N PRO A 188 12.97 -5.26 13.86
CA PRO A 188 14.39 -5.45 13.56
C PRO A 188 14.78 -6.92 13.42
N LYS A 189 14.19 -7.81 14.24
CA LYS A 189 14.50 -9.25 14.19
C LYS A 189 13.85 -9.91 12.97
N ALA A 190 12.66 -9.48 12.60
CA ALA A 190 12.01 -9.93 11.39
C ALA A 190 12.82 -9.52 10.12
N ASP A 191 13.40 -8.31 10.10
CA ASP A 191 14.28 -7.86 9.02
C ASP A 191 15.56 -8.71 8.93
N GLU A 192 16.19 -9.06 10.08
CA GLU A 192 17.34 -9.98 10.11
C GLU A 192 16.98 -11.35 9.53
N VAL A 193 15.84 -11.93 9.93
CA VAL A 193 15.40 -13.24 9.45
C VAL A 193 15.11 -13.21 7.95
N LEU A 194 14.44 -12.15 7.47
CA LEU A 194 14.14 -11.98 6.05
C LEU A 194 15.46 -11.87 5.24
N ARG A 195 16.41 -11.06 5.67
CA ARG A 195 17.71 -10.91 5.02
C ARG A 195 18.49 -12.22 5.02
N TYR A 196 18.52 -12.91 6.14
CA TYR A 196 19.14 -14.24 6.24
C TYR A 196 18.52 -15.22 5.24
N ALA A 197 17.18 -15.26 5.13
CA ALA A 197 16.52 -16.13 4.17
C ALA A 197 16.88 -15.77 2.72
N VAL A 198 16.90 -14.47 2.39
CA VAL A 198 17.32 -14.00 1.05
C VAL A 198 18.76 -14.40 0.75
N ASP A 199 19.69 -14.24 1.69
CA ASP A 199 21.09 -14.61 1.50
C ASP A 199 21.28 -16.12 1.31
N ARG A 200 20.41 -16.97 1.90
CA ARG A 200 20.44 -18.43 1.71
C ARG A 200 19.83 -18.89 0.38
N ILE A 201 18.96 -18.10 -0.21
CA ILE A 201 18.37 -18.37 -1.53
C ILE A 201 19.36 -18.00 -2.65
N LEU A 202 20.12 -16.93 -2.44
CA LEU A 202 21.03 -16.40 -3.46
C LEU A 202 22.38 -17.10 -3.42
N PRO A 203 23.01 -17.37 -4.58
CA PRO A 203 24.35 -17.96 -4.64
C PRO A 203 25.40 -16.98 -4.10
N ASP A 204 26.42 -17.52 -3.43
CA ASP A 204 27.51 -16.73 -2.82
C ASP A 204 28.36 -16.00 -3.88
N THR A 205 28.47 -16.56 -5.07
CA THR A 205 29.24 -16.04 -6.22
C THR A 205 28.42 -16.07 -7.50
N LEU A 206 28.44 -14.97 -8.22
CA LEU A 206 28.00 -14.81 -9.60
C LEU A 206 29.19 -14.50 -10.48
#